data_397b4d9bf33dc883509adea6605990f8
#
_entry.id   397b4d9bf33dc883509adea6605990f8
#
_cell.length_a   1.000
_cell.length_b   1.000
_cell.length_c   1.000
_cell.angle_alpha   90.00
_cell.angle_beta   90.00
_cell.angle_gamma   90.00
#
_symmetry.space_group_name_H-M   'P 1'
#
loop_
_entity.id
_entity.type
_entity.pdbx_description
1 polymer ?
#
loop_
_entity_poly.entity_id
_entity_poly.type
_entity_poly.pdbx_seq_one_letter_code
_entity_poly.pdbx_strand_id
1 'polypeptide(L)'
;FKQLIIDGKFEEAAEIARAQVKNGAHVVDICLANPDRDEVEDMRNFMPEVVKKVKVPIVIDSTDEKVMEEALKFCQGKAIINSINLEDGEERFDAVMPLVKKYGAAVVVGTIDETGMAVTREKKLEVAKRSYELLTEKWGLAPEDIIFDPLMFPVGTGDEQYIGAAEETIEGIRLIKENLPGVLTVLGVSNISFGLPPVGREVLNAVYLYHCTNAGLDYAIVNTEKLERYASIPEEEIKLANDLIFRTNDQTLADFTEFYRDKKKDKVEAQLPETVEGRLAYYILEGTKEGLIADLELAREIFDNPLDIINGPLMEGMAEVGRLFNDNQLIVAEVLQSAGVMKAAVAHLEQYMERSEESASKGKMVLATVKGDVHDIGKNLVDIILSNNGFKVVDLGIKVTPAELIEAIRREKPDFVGLSGLLVKSAQQMVLTAQDFKEADIDVPIMVGGAALSRR
;
A
#
# COMPACT_ATOMS: atom_id res chain seq x y z
N PHE A 1 -18.03 11.95 -9.37
CA PHE A 1 -17.79 12.65 -8.12
C PHE A 1 -18.17 14.12 -8.22
N LYS A 2 -17.49 14.92 -9.09
CA LYS A 2 -17.73 16.36 -9.25
C LYS A 2 -19.22 16.73 -9.35
N GLN A 3 -20.01 16.02 -10.17
CA GLN A 3 -21.43 16.31 -10.34
C GLN A 3 -22.24 16.10 -9.05
N LEU A 4 -21.89 15.08 -8.26
CA LEU A 4 -22.56 14.83 -6.98
C LEU A 4 -22.34 15.97 -5.96
N ILE A 5 -21.12 16.52 -5.93
CA ILE A 5 -20.81 17.69 -5.09
C ILE A 5 -21.61 18.92 -5.57
N ILE A 6 -21.65 19.18 -6.89
CA ILE A 6 -22.41 20.29 -7.46
C ILE A 6 -23.92 20.17 -7.14
N ASP A 7 -24.46 18.96 -7.18
CA ASP A 7 -25.87 18.68 -6.89
C ASP A 7 -26.18 18.62 -5.37
N GLY A 8 -25.19 18.84 -4.51
CA GLY A 8 -25.33 18.75 -3.05
C GLY A 8 -25.57 17.33 -2.52
N LYS A 9 -25.26 16.29 -3.31
CA LYS A 9 -25.44 14.88 -2.97
C LYS A 9 -24.22 14.33 -2.22
N PHE A 10 -23.90 14.93 -1.09
CA PHE A 10 -22.69 14.64 -0.33
C PHE A 10 -22.65 13.19 0.19
N GLU A 11 -23.79 12.64 0.59
CA GLU A 11 -23.88 11.26 1.05
C GLU A 11 -23.56 10.25 -0.07
N GLU A 12 -24.11 10.46 -1.28
CA GLU A 12 -23.81 9.62 -2.47
C GLU A 12 -22.33 9.78 -2.88
N ALA A 13 -21.79 11.00 -2.80
CA ALA A 13 -20.39 11.26 -3.08
C ALA A 13 -19.45 10.52 -2.11
N ALA A 14 -19.81 10.43 -0.83
CA ALA A 14 -19.03 9.72 0.20
C ALA A 14 -19.06 8.18 0.00
N GLU A 15 -20.05 7.61 -0.70
CA GLU A 15 -20.03 6.19 -1.10
C GLU A 15 -18.87 5.87 -2.03
N ILE A 16 -18.38 6.83 -2.81
CA ILE A 16 -17.19 6.65 -3.66
C ILE A 16 -15.95 6.39 -2.79
N ALA A 17 -15.77 7.17 -1.71
CA ALA A 17 -14.68 6.93 -0.78
C ALA A 17 -14.77 5.54 -0.14
N ARG A 18 -15.97 5.10 0.22
CA ARG A 18 -16.19 3.75 0.76
C ARG A 18 -15.88 2.66 -0.27
N ALA A 19 -16.24 2.87 -1.54
CA ALA A 19 -15.93 1.95 -2.62
C ALA A 19 -14.41 1.86 -2.84
N GLN A 20 -13.68 2.98 -2.84
CA GLN A 20 -12.23 3.00 -2.96
C GLN A 20 -11.55 2.19 -1.84
N VAL A 21 -11.98 2.37 -0.59
CA VAL A 21 -11.45 1.58 0.55
C VAL A 21 -11.77 0.09 0.39
N LYS A 22 -12.99 -0.24 -0.06
CA LYS A 22 -13.37 -1.64 -0.34
C LYS A 22 -12.50 -2.27 -1.45
N ASN A 23 -12.06 -1.45 -2.42
CA ASN A 23 -11.20 -1.86 -3.52
C ASN A 23 -9.71 -1.71 -3.23
N GLY A 24 -9.33 -1.58 -1.95
CA GLY A 24 -7.95 -1.68 -1.49
C GLY A 24 -7.24 -0.35 -1.24
N ALA A 25 -7.92 0.81 -1.28
CA ALA A 25 -7.31 2.07 -0.88
C ALA A 25 -6.99 2.07 0.62
N HIS A 26 -5.74 2.38 0.97
CA HIS A 26 -5.27 2.48 2.35
C HIS A 26 -5.46 3.88 2.94
N VAL A 27 -5.55 4.87 2.06
CA VAL A 27 -5.74 6.29 2.36
C VAL A 27 -6.70 6.85 1.31
N VAL A 28 -7.54 7.81 1.65
CA VAL A 28 -8.44 8.48 0.70
C VAL A 28 -8.03 9.94 0.56
N ASP A 29 -7.78 10.36 -0.67
CA ASP A 29 -7.51 11.75 -1.01
C ASP A 29 -8.81 12.50 -1.33
N ILE A 30 -8.97 13.71 -0.77
CA ILE A 30 -10.15 14.55 -0.93
C ILE A 30 -9.74 15.91 -1.47
N CYS A 31 -10.14 16.17 -2.72
CA CYS A 31 -10.02 17.45 -3.39
C CYS A 31 -11.42 17.94 -3.83
N LEU A 32 -11.85 19.09 -3.34
CA LEU A 32 -13.12 19.73 -3.70
C LEU A 32 -12.93 21.02 -4.51
N ALA A 33 -11.69 21.32 -4.91
CA ALA A 33 -11.36 22.53 -5.65
C ALA A 33 -12.24 22.68 -6.91
N ASN A 34 -13.05 23.73 -6.91
CA ASN A 34 -13.90 24.12 -8.03
C ASN A 34 -14.02 25.64 -8.01
N PRO A 35 -13.52 26.34 -9.04
CA PRO A 35 -13.52 27.82 -9.07
C PRO A 35 -14.92 28.44 -9.04
N ASP A 36 -15.96 27.68 -9.35
CA ASP A 36 -17.35 28.15 -9.38
C ASP A 36 -18.10 27.94 -8.03
N ARG A 37 -17.42 27.44 -6.99
CA ARG A 37 -18.03 27.07 -5.69
C ARG A 37 -17.20 27.54 -4.49
N ASP A 38 -17.86 27.60 -3.34
CA ASP A 38 -17.19 27.82 -2.06
C ASP A 38 -16.66 26.47 -1.52
N GLU A 39 -15.35 26.26 -1.67
CA GLU A 39 -14.68 25.02 -1.27
C GLU A 39 -14.75 24.77 0.25
N VAL A 40 -14.75 25.84 1.07
CA VAL A 40 -14.87 25.75 2.54
C VAL A 40 -16.25 25.21 2.90
N GLU A 41 -17.32 25.73 2.25
CA GLU A 41 -18.67 25.27 2.46
C GLU A 41 -18.86 23.80 1.99
N ASP A 42 -18.34 23.46 0.82
CA ASP A 42 -18.40 22.11 0.30
C ASP A 42 -17.65 21.14 1.23
N MET A 43 -16.47 21.50 1.71
CA MET A 43 -15.70 20.69 2.66
C MET A 43 -16.45 20.48 3.98
N ARG A 44 -17.09 21.54 4.51
CA ARG A 44 -17.91 21.47 5.73
C ARG A 44 -19.08 20.51 5.60
N ASN A 45 -19.69 20.42 4.43
CA ASN A 45 -20.84 19.57 4.18
C ASN A 45 -20.42 18.12 3.81
N PHE A 46 -19.30 17.94 3.13
CA PHE A 46 -18.86 16.64 2.63
C PHE A 46 -18.09 15.81 3.68
N MET A 47 -17.19 16.43 4.44
CA MET A 47 -16.34 15.71 5.41
C MET A 47 -17.13 14.91 6.45
N PRO A 48 -18.23 15.43 7.04
CA PRO A 48 -19.06 14.64 7.96
C PRO A 48 -19.59 13.34 7.34
N GLU A 49 -19.89 13.33 6.06
CA GLU A 49 -20.39 12.13 5.36
C GLU A 49 -19.27 11.12 5.08
N VAL A 50 -18.07 11.59 4.75
CA VAL A 50 -16.91 10.72 4.53
C VAL A 50 -16.49 10.01 5.81
N VAL A 51 -16.31 10.74 6.92
CA VAL A 51 -15.83 10.17 8.18
C VAL A 51 -16.79 9.17 8.82
N LYS A 52 -18.07 9.18 8.45
CA LYS A 52 -19.03 8.13 8.81
C LYS A 52 -18.81 6.83 8.04
N LYS A 53 -18.25 6.89 6.83
CA LYS A 53 -18.20 5.77 5.89
C LYS A 53 -16.84 5.10 5.79
N VAL A 54 -15.74 5.81 6.11
CA VAL A 54 -14.36 5.30 6.04
C VAL A 54 -13.65 5.43 7.38
N LYS A 55 -12.72 4.51 7.63
CA LYS A 55 -11.87 4.50 8.83
C LYS A 55 -10.38 4.64 8.51
N VAL A 56 -10.06 4.84 7.24
CA VAL A 56 -8.68 5.06 6.77
C VAL A 56 -8.28 6.53 6.96
N PRO A 57 -6.99 6.84 7.01
CA PRO A 57 -6.51 8.22 7.01
C PRO A 57 -7.02 8.99 5.78
N ILE A 58 -7.17 10.29 5.95
CA ILE A 58 -7.63 11.20 4.89
C ILE A 58 -6.49 12.11 4.51
N VAL A 59 -6.26 12.27 3.21
CA VAL A 59 -5.44 13.32 2.61
C VAL A 59 -6.37 14.47 2.26
N ILE A 60 -6.02 15.67 2.69
CA ILE A 60 -6.72 16.91 2.40
C ILE A 60 -5.93 17.61 1.30
N ASP A 61 -6.46 17.60 0.09
CA ASP A 61 -5.84 18.20 -1.09
C ASP A 61 -6.52 19.53 -1.40
N SER A 62 -5.86 20.61 -1.00
CA SER A 62 -6.29 21.98 -1.27
C SER A 62 -5.11 22.96 -1.29
N THR A 63 -5.25 24.05 -2.02
CA THR A 63 -4.31 25.17 -2.00
C THR A 63 -4.69 26.25 -0.99
N ASP A 64 -5.86 26.19 -0.36
CA ASP A 64 -6.38 27.16 0.62
C ASP A 64 -6.26 26.60 2.05
N GLU A 65 -5.49 27.29 2.91
CA GLU A 65 -5.31 26.92 4.31
C GLU A 65 -6.62 26.94 5.13
N LYS A 66 -7.62 27.73 4.72
CA LYS A 66 -8.93 27.74 5.40
C LYS A 66 -9.73 26.49 5.10
N VAL A 67 -9.64 26.00 3.88
CA VAL A 67 -10.23 24.71 3.47
C VAL A 67 -9.55 23.56 4.23
N MET A 68 -8.22 23.60 4.30
CA MET A 68 -7.45 22.61 5.08
C MET A 68 -7.89 22.61 6.55
N GLU A 69 -7.98 23.80 7.18
CA GLU A 69 -8.40 23.88 8.58
C GLU A 69 -9.83 23.38 8.78
N GLU A 70 -10.75 23.71 7.87
CA GLU A 70 -12.13 23.22 7.97
C GLU A 70 -12.21 21.70 7.91
N ALA A 71 -11.49 21.08 6.97
CA ALA A 71 -11.45 19.62 6.84
C ALA A 71 -10.80 18.93 8.05
N LEU A 72 -9.72 19.48 8.59
CA LEU A 72 -9.00 18.94 9.75
C LEU A 72 -9.88 18.83 11.00
N LYS A 73 -10.90 19.70 11.16
CA LYS A 73 -11.85 19.65 12.29
C LYS A 73 -12.64 18.34 12.34
N PHE A 74 -12.82 17.67 11.21
CA PHE A 74 -13.59 16.43 11.12
C PHE A 74 -12.69 15.17 11.17
N CYS A 75 -11.39 15.30 10.97
CA CYS A 75 -10.48 14.16 10.96
C CYS A 75 -10.32 13.59 12.39
N GLN A 76 -10.53 12.28 12.54
CA GLN A 76 -10.51 11.59 13.84
C GLN A 76 -9.15 10.95 14.17
N GLY A 77 -8.21 10.99 13.25
CA GLY A 77 -6.86 10.47 13.38
C GLY A 77 -5.85 11.39 12.71
N LYS A 78 -4.63 10.90 12.50
CA LYS A 78 -3.60 11.66 11.78
C LYS A 78 -4.04 11.82 10.32
N ALA A 79 -4.33 13.06 9.91
CA ALA A 79 -4.58 13.43 8.52
C ALA A 79 -3.26 13.76 7.80
N ILE A 80 -3.31 13.82 6.49
CA ILE A 80 -2.19 14.24 5.63
C ILE A 80 -2.64 15.50 4.89
N ILE A 81 -1.85 16.57 4.93
CA ILE A 81 -2.09 17.79 4.16
C ILE A 81 -1.33 17.69 2.83
N ASN A 82 -2.00 17.86 1.72
CA ASN A 82 -1.46 17.92 0.37
C ASN A 82 -1.73 19.32 -0.23
N SER A 83 -0.78 20.22 -0.40
CA SER A 83 0.63 20.12 -0.11
C SER A 83 1.21 21.51 0.22
N ILE A 84 2.46 21.51 0.61
CA ILE A 84 3.30 22.71 0.70
C ILE A 84 4.49 22.58 -0.26
N ASN A 85 5.09 23.70 -0.63
CA ASN A 85 6.30 23.75 -1.44
C ASN A 85 7.03 25.09 -1.23
N LEU A 86 8.14 25.31 -1.91
CA LEU A 86 8.97 26.51 -1.81
C LEU A 86 8.84 27.41 -3.06
N GLU A 87 7.77 27.30 -3.85
CA GLU A 87 7.56 28.12 -5.05
C GLU A 87 7.61 29.64 -4.73
N ASP A 88 6.96 30.03 -3.64
CA ASP A 88 6.96 31.39 -3.10
C ASP A 88 7.87 31.51 -1.85
N GLY A 89 8.96 30.74 -1.80
CA GLY A 89 9.82 30.66 -0.62
C GLY A 89 9.12 30.00 0.57
N GLU A 90 9.22 30.62 1.75
CA GLU A 90 8.68 30.05 2.99
C GLU A 90 7.21 30.44 3.27
N GLU A 91 6.57 31.28 2.44
CA GLU A 91 5.22 31.81 2.72
C GLU A 91 4.20 30.68 2.93
N ARG A 92 4.26 29.65 2.08
CA ARG A 92 3.35 28.49 2.18
C ARG A 92 3.60 27.66 3.46
N PHE A 93 4.85 27.57 3.89
CA PHE A 93 5.20 26.90 5.16
C PHE A 93 4.64 27.69 6.34
N ASP A 94 4.80 29.01 6.36
CA ASP A 94 4.31 29.87 7.45
C ASP A 94 2.78 29.86 7.54
N ALA A 95 2.06 29.69 6.43
CA ALA A 95 0.60 29.58 6.40
C ALA A 95 0.08 28.22 6.88
N VAL A 96 0.72 27.12 6.48
CA VAL A 96 0.17 25.75 6.67
C VAL A 96 0.74 25.06 7.92
N MET A 97 2.03 25.28 8.26
CA MET A 97 2.66 24.59 9.38
C MET A 97 1.99 24.82 10.75
N PRO A 98 1.41 26.01 11.05
CA PRO A 98 0.61 26.16 12.26
C PRO A 98 -0.57 25.17 12.35
N LEU A 99 -1.21 24.84 11.20
CA LEU A 99 -2.30 23.87 11.15
C LEU A 99 -1.76 22.44 11.35
N VAL A 100 -0.65 22.10 10.67
CA VAL A 100 0.03 20.80 10.86
C VAL A 100 0.33 20.56 12.34
N LYS A 101 0.91 21.54 13.02
CA LYS A 101 1.23 21.44 14.46
C LYS A 101 -0.01 21.39 15.35
N LYS A 102 -1.03 22.20 15.04
CA LYS A 102 -2.27 22.28 15.83
C LYS A 102 -3.06 20.96 15.81
N TYR A 103 -3.14 20.32 14.64
CA TYR A 103 -3.95 19.13 14.43
C TYR A 103 -3.12 17.82 14.44
N GLY A 104 -1.80 17.90 14.53
CA GLY A 104 -0.92 16.72 14.52
C GLY A 104 -0.94 15.97 13.18
N ALA A 105 -1.07 16.69 12.06
CA ALA A 105 -1.11 16.12 10.73
C ALA A 105 0.30 15.80 10.21
N ALA A 106 0.40 14.92 9.21
CA ALA A 106 1.54 14.81 8.32
C ALA A 106 1.36 15.76 7.13
N VAL A 107 2.45 16.07 6.42
CA VAL A 107 2.41 17.02 5.31
C VAL A 107 3.15 16.51 4.09
N VAL A 108 2.53 16.63 2.92
CA VAL A 108 3.15 16.40 1.63
C VAL A 108 3.93 17.66 1.24
N VAL A 109 5.16 17.45 0.78
CA VAL A 109 6.08 18.52 0.36
C VAL A 109 6.49 18.29 -1.09
N GLY A 110 5.97 19.12 -1.99
CA GLY A 110 6.35 19.07 -3.40
C GLY A 110 7.81 19.54 -3.60
N THR A 111 8.56 18.87 -4.45
CA THR A 111 9.93 19.29 -4.83
C THR A 111 9.88 20.45 -5.83
N ILE A 112 9.34 21.58 -5.38
CA ILE A 112 9.20 22.85 -6.10
C ILE A 112 9.86 23.94 -5.28
N ASP A 113 10.67 24.79 -5.91
CA ASP A 113 11.22 26.00 -5.30
C ASP A 113 11.00 27.22 -6.19
N GLU A 114 11.59 28.33 -5.85
CA GLU A 114 11.48 29.62 -6.56
C GLU A 114 11.97 29.55 -8.01
N THR A 115 12.69 28.48 -8.38
CA THR A 115 13.13 28.23 -9.77
C THR A 115 12.17 27.35 -10.55
N GLY A 116 11.13 26.81 -9.89
CA GLY A 116 10.10 25.97 -10.46
C GLY A 116 10.17 24.50 -10.00
N MET A 117 9.49 23.64 -10.73
CA MET A 117 9.42 22.21 -10.45
C MET A 117 10.76 21.51 -10.70
N ALA A 118 11.23 20.71 -9.73
CA ALA A 118 12.47 19.97 -9.87
C ALA A 118 12.33 18.82 -10.88
N VAL A 119 13.10 18.85 -11.96
CA VAL A 119 13.09 17.79 -12.99
C VAL A 119 14.18 16.74 -12.72
N THR A 120 15.43 17.16 -12.44
CA THR A 120 16.56 16.25 -12.22
C THR A 120 16.58 15.69 -10.79
N ARG A 121 17.13 14.49 -10.63
CA ARG A 121 17.29 13.81 -9.34
C ARG A 121 18.04 14.62 -8.30
N GLU A 122 19.09 15.35 -8.75
CA GLU A 122 19.87 16.23 -7.87
C GLU A 122 19.04 17.42 -7.38
N LYS A 123 18.25 18.04 -8.26
CA LYS A 123 17.40 19.17 -7.90
C LYS A 123 16.25 18.74 -6.97
N LYS A 124 15.66 17.55 -7.21
CA LYS A 124 14.67 16.96 -6.30
C LYS A 124 15.25 16.78 -4.89
N LEU A 125 16.46 16.23 -4.78
CA LEU A 125 17.14 16.06 -3.50
C LEU A 125 17.51 17.41 -2.86
N GLU A 126 17.99 18.38 -3.62
CA GLU A 126 18.33 19.73 -3.13
C GLU A 126 17.12 20.40 -2.47
N VAL A 127 15.99 20.44 -3.18
CA VAL A 127 14.74 21.02 -2.66
C VAL A 127 14.22 20.25 -1.45
N ALA A 128 14.30 18.92 -1.50
CA ALA A 128 13.89 18.07 -0.38
C ALA A 128 14.76 18.32 0.87
N LYS A 129 16.08 18.45 0.75
CA LYS A 129 16.98 18.77 1.87
C LYS A 129 16.64 20.12 2.50
N ARG A 130 16.48 21.16 1.67
CA ARG A 130 16.09 22.50 2.14
C ARG A 130 14.77 22.48 2.90
N SER A 131 13.76 21.81 2.35
CA SER A 131 12.46 21.66 2.99
C SER A 131 12.53 20.82 4.29
N TYR A 132 13.36 19.79 4.30
CA TYR A 132 13.58 18.94 5.49
C TYR A 132 14.18 19.75 6.64
N GLU A 133 15.22 20.55 6.39
CA GLU A 133 15.85 21.42 7.38
C GLU A 133 14.84 22.42 7.96
N LEU A 134 14.06 23.09 7.10
CA LEU A 134 13.01 24.01 7.56
C LEU A 134 11.97 23.30 8.44
N LEU A 135 11.50 22.14 8.04
CA LEU A 135 10.45 21.42 8.77
C LEU A 135 10.95 20.85 10.10
N THR A 136 12.15 20.32 10.13
CA THR A 136 12.70 19.71 11.36
C THR A 136 13.28 20.75 12.31
N GLU A 137 14.02 21.76 11.83
CA GLU A 137 14.71 22.73 12.67
C GLU A 137 13.83 23.91 13.06
N LYS A 138 13.15 24.56 12.08
CA LYS A 138 12.28 25.72 12.35
C LYS A 138 10.95 25.30 12.96
N TRP A 139 10.32 24.26 12.42
CA TRP A 139 8.97 23.84 12.81
C TRP A 139 8.95 22.67 13.81
N GLY A 140 10.06 21.97 14.02
CA GLY A 140 10.16 20.83 14.93
C GLY A 140 9.18 19.70 14.55
N LEU A 141 9.01 19.43 13.23
CA LEU A 141 8.23 18.32 12.74
C LEU A 141 9.08 17.05 12.76
N ALA A 142 8.47 15.92 13.15
CA ALA A 142 9.15 14.64 13.10
C ALA A 142 9.36 14.18 11.64
N PRO A 143 10.51 13.59 11.28
CA PRO A 143 10.77 13.14 9.91
C PRO A 143 9.69 12.23 9.33
N GLU A 144 9.11 11.35 10.13
CA GLU A 144 8.03 10.42 9.76
C GLU A 144 6.70 11.11 9.43
N ASP A 145 6.56 12.40 9.69
CA ASP A 145 5.40 13.22 9.33
C ASP A 145 5.65 14.05 8.07
N ILE A 146 6.84 13.93 7.45
CA ILE A 146 7.23 14.59 6.20
C ILE A 146 7.11 13.59 5.06
N ILE A 147 6.31 13.91 4.05
CA ILE A 147 6.07 13.06 2.88
C ILE A 147 6.49 13.85 1.63
N PHE A 148 7.60 13.49 1.00
CA PHE A 148 8.05 14.18 -0.21
C PHE A 148 7.32 13.69 -1.46
N ASP A 149 6.83 14.63 -2.27
CA ASP A 149 6.41 14.39 -3.65
C ASP A 149 7.55 14.83 -4.58
N PRO A 150 8.30 13.87 -5.16
CA PRO A 150 9.38 14.19 -6.10
C PRO A 150 8.87 14.66 -7.46
N LEU A 151 7.57 14.71 -7.68
CA LEU A 151 6.88 15.09 -8.90
C LEU A 151 7.16 14.14 -10.07
N MET A 152 6.13 13.87 -10.87
CA MET A 152 6.21 13.07 -12.08
C MET A 152 5.70 13.86 -13.28
N PHE A 153 6.47 13.83 -14.36
CA PHE A 153 6.15 14.51 -15.62
C PHE A 153 5.71 13.51 -16.69
N PRO A 154 4.73 13.88 -17.54
CA PRO A 154 4.24 12.98 -18.59
C PRO A 154 5.32 12.63 -19.62
N VAL A 155 5.49 11.36 -19.93
CA VAL A 155 6.38 10.91 -21.00
C VAL A 155 5.71 10.96 -22.38
N GLY A 156 4.37 11.07 -22.42
CA GLY A 156 3.57 11.02 -23.64
C GLY A 156 3.38 12.38 -24.35
N THR A 157 3.90 13.47 -23.81
CA THR A 157 3.69 14.82 -24.38
C THR A 157 4.67 15.19 -25.47
N GLY A 158 5.80 14.47 -25.61
CA GLY A 158 6.86 14.83 -26.56
C GLY A 158 7.64 16.12 -26.21
N ASP A 159 7.48 16.62 -25.00
CA ASP A 159 8.19 17.81 -24.54
C ASP A 159 9.64 17.45 -24.20
N GLU A 160 10.59 18.06 -24.94
CA GLU A 160 12.02 17.76 -24.81
C GLU A 160 12.56 17.98 -23.39
N GLN A 161 11.96 18.92 -22.62
CA GLN A 161 12.39 19.20 -21.25
C GLN A 161 12.13 18.04 -20.27
N TYR A 162 11.23 17.10 -20.63
CA TYR A 162 10.87 15.96 -19.80
C TYR A 162 11.45 14.62 -20.30
N ILE A 163 12.32 14.66 -21.30
CA ILE A 163 13.04 13.46 -21.72
C ILE A 163 13.89 12.95 -20.55
N GLY A 164 13.70 11.67 -20.18
CA GLY A 164 14.38 11.07 -19.03
C GLY A 164 13.77 11.39 -17.66
N ALA A 165 12.76 12.26 -17.55
CA ALA A 165 12.17 12.67 -16.29
C ALA A 165 11.59 11.48 -15.48
N ALA A 166 11.16 10.40 -16.14
CA ALA A 166 10.67 9.20 -15.48
C ALA A 166 11.78 8.51 -14.67
N GLU A 167 12.95 8.30 -15.26
CA GLU A 167 14.12 7.76 -14.58
C GLU A 167 14.64 8.71 -13.50
N GLU A 168 14.68 10.01 -13.78
CA GLU A 168 15.06 11.05 -12.83
C GLU A 168 14.17 11.04 -11.57
N THR A 169 12.89 10.75 -11.72
CA THR A 169 11.98 10.66 -10.57
C THR A 169 12.21 9.37 -9.77
N ILE A 170 12.41 8.22 -10.42
CA ILE A 170 12.77 6.95 -9.75
C ILE A 170 14.04 7.15 -8.90
N GLU A 171 15.09 7.71 -9.49
CA GLU A 171 16.35 7.96 -8.79
C GLU A 171 16.23 9.08 -7.75
N GLY A 172 15.38 10.07 -7.98
CA GLY A 172 15.04 11.10 -7.00
C GLY A 172 14.40 10.51 -5.74
N ILE A 173 13.46 9.56 -5.88
CA ILE A 173 12.90 8.81 -4.74
C ILE A 173 14.01 8.11 -3.97
N ARG A 174 14.89 7.38 -4.66
CA ARG A 174 16.01 6.66 -4.05
C ARG A 174 16.92 7.61 -3.26
N LEU A 175 17.34 8.71 -3.87
CA LEU A 175 18.21 9.69 -3.23
C LEU A 175 17.56 10.34 -2.00
N ILE A 176 16.26 10.68 -2.05
CA ILE A 176 15.53 11.21 -0.91
C ILE A 176 15.53 10.21 0.24
N LYS A 177 15.19 8.95 -0.03
CA LYS A 177 15.15 7.89 1.00
C LYS A 177 16.52 7.60 1.62
N GLU A 178 17.58 7.64 0.82
CA GLU A 178 18.97 7.40 1.29
C GLU A 178 19.54 8.55 2.12
N ASN A 179 19.20 9.80 1.76
CA ASN A 179 19.80 11.00 2.39
C ASN A 179 18.98 11.59 3.52
N LEU A 180 17.66 11.37 3.55
CA LEU A 180 16.75 11.93 4.55
C LEU A 180 16.08 10.81 5.36
N PRO A 181 16.75 10.30 6.40
CA PRO A 181 16.23 9.15 7.13
C PRO A 181 14.93 9.48 7.86
N GLY A 182 13.96 8.57 7.79
CA GLY A 182 12.68 8.68 8.46
C GLY A 182 11.57 9.34 7.63
N VAL A 183 11.90 10.06 6.56
CA VAL A 183 10.88 10.66 5.70
C VAL A 183 10.17 9.62 4.84
N LEU A 184 8.95 9.95 4.43
CA LEU A 184 8.15 9.17 3.50
C LEU A 184 8.11 9.86 2.13
N THR A 185 7.65 9.13 1.11
CA THR A 185 7.49 9.62 -0.25
C THR A 185 6.10 9.29 -0.80
N VAL A 186 5.57 10.18 -1.64
CA VAL A 186 4.30 9.99 -2.37
C VAL A 186 4.50 10.36 -3.83
N LEU A 187 3.74 9.74 -4.73
CA LEU A 187 3.80 10.08 -6.15
C LEU A 187 2.43 9.94 -6.81
N GLY A 188 2.06 10.93 -7.62
CA GLY A 188 0.93 10.85 -8.56
C GLY A 188 1.32 10.02 -9.77
N VAL A 189 1.28 8.68 -9.64
CA VAL A 189 1.82 7.73 -10.63
C VAL A 189 1.19 7.92 -12.01
N SER A 190 -0.11 8.16 -12.09
CA SER A 190 -0.82 8.28 -13.36
C SER A 190 -0.42 9.49 -14.23
N ASN A 191 0.36 10.42 -13.68
CA ASN A 191 0.88 11.56 -14.44
C ASN A 191 1.85 11.11 -15.54
N ILE A 192 2.63 10.04 -15.33
CA ILE A 192 3.57 9.51 -16.34
C ILE A 192 2.87 9.24 -17.69
N SER A 193 1.65 8.73 -17.62
CA SER A 193 0.92 8.21 -18.79
C SER A 193 -0.07 9.21 -19.40
N PHE A 194 -0.06 10.46 -18.94
CA PHE A 194 -0.96 11.49 -19.47
C PHE A 194 -0.75 11.67 -20.99
N GLY A 195 -1.87 11.69 -21.75
CA GLY A 195 -1.84 11.82 -23.20
C GLY A 195 -1.70 10.50 -23.98
N LEU A 196 -1.42 9.38 -23.32
CA LEU A 196 -1.29 8.06 -23.95
C LEU A 196 -2.65 7.33 -24.11
N PRO A 197 -2.72 6.31 -24.98
CA PRO A 197 -3.92 5.48 -25.17
C PRO A 197 -4.38 4.83 -23.83
N PRO A 198 -5.70 4.78 -23.54
CA PRO A 198 -6.19 4.35 -22.22
C PRO A 198 -5.70 2.99 -21.75
N VAL A 199 -5.59 1.98 -22.62
CA VAL A 199 -5.10 0.64 -22.28
C VAL A 199 -3.61 0.70 -21.94
N GLY A 200 -2.80 1.37 -22.76
CA GLY A 200 -1.38 1.55 -22.51
C GLY A 200 -1.08 2.33 -21.21
N ARG A 201 -1.98 3.24 -20.82
CA ARG A 201 -1.85 3.97 -19.55
C ARG A 201 -1.88 3.04 -18.34
N GLU A 202 -2.77 2.06 -18.33
CA GLU A 202 -2.89 1.12 -17.21
C GLU A 202 -1.61 0.30 -17.05
N VAL A 203 -1.07 -0.22 -18.16
CA VAL A 203 0.20 -0.96 -18.19
C VAL A 203 1.37 -0.08 -17.75
N LEU A 204 1.52 1.11 -18.35
CA LEU A 204 2.64 2.01 -18.01
C LEU A 204 2.61 2.43 -16.53
N ASN A 205 1.41 2.72 -15.99
CA ASN A 205 1.26 3.06 -14.57
C ASN A 205 1.69 1.91 -13.66
N ALA A 206 1.33 0.67 -13.98
CA ALA A 206 1.69 -0.50 -13.20
C ALA A 206 3.19 -0.77 -13.23
N VAL A 207 3.82 -0.73 -14.42
CA VAL A 207 5.27 -0.92 -14.57
C VAL A 207 6.04 0.19 -13.86
N TYR A 208 5.58 1.43 -14.00
CA TYR A 208 6.21 2.57 -13.33
C TYR A 208 6.10 2.50 -11.80
N LEU A 209 4.92 2.17 -11.29
CA LEU A 209 4.70 1.95 -9.86
C LEU A 209 5.64 0.87 -9.31
N TYR A 210 5.83 -0.23 -10.04
CA TYR A 210 6.77 -1.28 -9.66
C TYR A 210 8.19 -0.74 -9.49
N HIS A 211 8.70 0.05 -10.44
CA HIS A 211 10.03 0.64 -10.34
C HIS A 211 10.15 1.66 -9.21
N CYS A 212 9.14 2.53 -9.03
CA CYS A 212 9.12 3.50 -7.95
C CYS A 212 9.08 2.82 -6.57
N THR A 213 8.30 1.75 -6.41
CA THR A 213 8.23 0.98 -5.16
C THR A 213 9.60 0.36 -4.83
N ASN A 214 10.29 -0.21 -5.82
CA ASN A 214 11.65 -0.74 -5.64
C ASN A 214 12.69 0.36 -5.32
N ALA A 215 12.43 1.61 -5.70
CA ALA A 215 13.25 2.77 -5.32
C ALA A 215 12.96 3.30 -3.90
N GLY A 216 11.88 2.84 -3.25
CA GLY A 216 11.51 3.21 -1.89
C GLY A 216 10.27 4.12 -1.79
N LEU A 217 9.41 4.16 -2.81
CA LEU A 217 8.14 4.88 -2.76
C LEU A 217 7.23 4.28 -1.67
N ASP A 218 6.71 5.12 -0.78
CA ASP A 218 5.85 4.69 0.35
C ASP A 218 4.36 4.81 0.00
N TYR A 219 3.95 5.87 -0.72
CA TYR A 219 2.57 6.15 -1.10
C TYR A 219 2.45 6.38 -2.61
N ALA A 220 1.37 5.90 -3.20
CA ALA A 220 1.04 6.15 -4.60
C ALA A 220 -0.41 6.63 -4.73
N ILE A 221 -0.62 7.71 -5.47
CA ILE A 221 -1.95 8.17 -5.88
C ILE A 221 -2.28 7.44 -7.18
N VAL A 222 -3.20 6.47 -7.09
CA VAL A 222 -3.59 5.58 -8.20
C VAL A 222 -5.09 5.32 -8.19
N ASN A 223 -5.62 4.90 -9.33
CA ASN A 223 -6.96 4.33 -9.37
C ASN A 223 -6.88 2.84 -9.03
N THR A 224 -7.29 2.46 -7.82
CA THR A 224 -7.20 1.08 -7.31
C THR A 224 -8.05 0.07 -8.09
N GLU A 225 -9.08 0.53 -8.83
CA GLU A 225 -9.94 -0.33 -9.65
C GLU A 225 -9.31 -0.69 -11.01
N LYS A 226 -8.27 0.05 -11.42
CA LYS A 226 -7.65 -0.05 -12.75
C LYS A 226 -6.17 -0.38 -12.70
N LEU A 227 -5.63 -0.60 -11.52
CA LEU A 227 -4.24 -0.93 -11.36
C LEU A 227 -4.00 -2.39 -11.74
N GLU A 228 -3.26 -2.61 -12.81
CA GLU A 228 -2.83 -3.95 -13.21
C GLU A 228 -1.67 -4.42 -12.34
N ARG A 229 -1.57 -5.72 -12.15
CA ARG A 229 -0.44 -6.32 -11.43
C ARG A 229 0.75 -6.48 -12.39
N TYR A 230 1.93 -6.07 -11.94
CA TYR A 230 3.15 -6.21 -12.75
C TYR A 230 3.38 -7.64 -13.24
N ALA A 231 3.18 -8.64 -12.38
CA ALA A 231 3.36 -10.05 -12.71
C ALA A 231 2.37 -10.59 -13.75
N SER A 232 1.21 -9.94 -13.93
CA SER A 232 0.19 -10.33 -14.90
C SER A 232 0.37 -9.67 -16.27
N ILE A 233 1.29 -8.70 -16.37
CA ILE A 233 1.55 -7.98 -17.62
C ILE A 233 2.45 -8.83 -18.53
N PRO A 234 2.12 -9.01 -19.82
CA PRO A 234 2.97 -9.72 -20.77
C PRO A 234 4.37 -9.10 -20.89
N GLU A 235 5.41 -9.93 -21.04
CA GLU A 235 6.81 -9.48 -21.14
C GLU A 235 7.03 -8.45 -22.26
N GLU A 236 6.33 -8.57 -23.39
CA GLU A 236 6.41 -7.62 -24.50
C GLU A 236 5.90 -6.23 -24.08
N GLU A 237 4.80 -6.17 -23.33
CA GLU A 237 4.22 -4.91 -22.84
C GLU A 237 5.10 -4.30 -21.74
N ILE A 238 5.67 -5.13 -20.84
CA ILE A 238 6.68 -4.68 -19.86
C ILE A 238 7.90 -4.09 -20.57
N LYS A 239 8.37 -4.71 -21.63
CA LYS A 239 9.52 -4.22 -22.41
C LYS A 239 9.22 -2.86 -23.05
N LEU A 240 8.06 -2.71 -23.70
CA LEU A 240 7.65 -1.43 -24.29
C LEU A 240 7.53 -0.32 -23.25
N ALA A 241 6.95 -0.63 -22.09
CA ALA A 241 6.84 0.31 -20.98
C ALA A 241 8.23 0.70 -20.43
N ASN A 242 9.13 -0.27 -20.24
CA ASN A 242 10.51 -0.02 -19.80
C ASN A 242 11.31 0.82 -20.80
N ASP A 243 11.17 0.53 -22.10
CA ASP A 243 11.84 1.31 -23.14
C ASP A 243 11.35 2.77 -23.12
N LEU A 244 10.04 2.99 -22.88
CA LEU A 244 9.48 4.34 -22.74
C LEU A 244 9.91 5.03 -21.43
N ILE A 245 10.05 4.32 -20.32
CA ILE A 245 10.47 4.88 -19.02
C ILE A 245 11.96 5.27 -19.05
N PHE A 246 12.84 4.35 -19.48
CA PHE A 246 14.30 4.49 -19.35
C PHE A 246 14.99 5.02 -20.59
N ARG A 247 14.30 5.08 -21.75
CA ARG A 247 14.84 5.49 -23.04
C ARG A 247 13.86 6.37 -23.79
N THR A 248 13.20 7.28 -23.08
CA THR A 248 12.20 8.18 -23.67
C THR A 248 12.75 8.92 -24.89
N ASN A 249 12.16 8.70 -26.05
CA ASN A 249 12.41 9.40 -27.29
C ASN A 249 11.21 9.21 -28.24
N ASP A 250 11.23 9.92 -29.39
CA ASP A 250 10.12 9.85 -30.36
C ASP A 250 9.82 8.43 -30.85
N GLN A 251 10.83 7.60 -31.01
CA GLN A 251 10.67 6.23 -31.48
C GLN A 251 10.00 5.35 -30.42
N THR A 252 10.47 5.37 -29.17
CA THR A 252 9.87 4.57 -28.09
C THR A 252 8.43 5.02 -27.78
N LEU A 253 8.15 6.32 -27.92
CA LEU A 253 6.80 6.87 -27.77
C LEU A 253 5.90 6.41 -28.94
N ALA A 254 6.41 6.43 -30.18
CA ALA A 254 5.69 5.97 -31.35
C ALA A 254 5.38 4.46 -31.24
N ASP A 255 6.38 3.64 -30.93
CA ASP A 255 6.25 2.18 -30.79
C ASP A 255 5.19 1.82 -29.72
N PHE A 256 5.24 2.49 -28.55
CA PHE A 256 4.27 2.30 -27.49
C PHE A 256 2.86 2.72 -27.92
N THR A 257 2.73 3.89 -28.54
CA THR A 257 1.43 4.43 -28.98
C THR A 257 0.81 3.59 -30.10
N GLU A 258 1.62 3.13 -31.06
CA GLU A 258 1.16 2.29 -32.16
C GLU A 258 0.67 0.93 -31.65
N PHE A 259 1.41 0.32 -30.73
CA PHE A 259 1.05 -0.97 -30.11
C PHE A 259 -0.32 -0.90 -29.41
N TYR A 260 -0.64 0.22 -28.76
CA TYR A 260 -1.90 0.37 -28.03
C TYR A 260 -3.02 1.10 -28.81
N ARG A 261 -2.74 1.64 -30.01
CA ARG A 261 -3.72 2.46 -30.77
C ARG A 261 -5.02 1.72 -31.06
N ASP A 262 -4.92 0.47 -31.47
CA ASP A 262 -6.07 -0.35 -31.88
C ASP A 262 -6.45 -1.41 -30.83
N LYS A 263 -5.66 -1.52 -29.74
CA LYS A 263 -6.07 -2.30 -28.58
C LYS A 263 -7.24 -1.56 -27.91
N LYS A 264 -8.46 -1.88 -28.37
CA LYS A 264 -9.60 -1.71 -27.48
C LYS A 264 -9.27 -2.51 -26.23
N LYS A 265 -9.71 -2.00 -25.07
CA LYS A 265 -9.90 -2.90 -23.93
C LYS A 265 -10.90 -3.95 -24.44
N ASP A 266 -10.41 -4.96 -25.18
CA ASP A 266 -11.01 -6.22 -24.99
C ASP A 266 -11.00 -6.31 -23.44
N LYS A 267 -12.17 -6.32 -22.82
CA LYS A 267 -12.31 -7.19 -21.70
C LYS A 267 -11.75 -8.51 -22.25
N VAL A 268 -10.45 -8.72 -22.07
CA VAL A 268 -9.98 -10.06 -21.82
C VAL A 268 -10.81 -10.35 -20.57
N GLU A 269 -11.97 -10.95 -20.75
CA GLU A 269 -12.45 -11.90 -19.78
C GLU A 269 -11.22 -12.75 -19.62
N ALA A 270 -10.46 -12.44 -18.56
CA ALA A 270 -9.29 -13.23 -18.22
C ALA A 270 -9.87 -14.63 -18.30
N GLN A 271 -9.35 -15.46 -19.23
CA GLN A 271 -9.97 -16.76 -19.45
C GLN A 271 -9.86 -17.42 -18.09
N LEU A 272 -10.93 -17.24 -17.32
CA LEU A 272 -11.04 -17.84 -16.00
C LEU A 272 -10.71 -19.31 -16.19
N PRO A 273 -9.85 -19.90 -15.41
CA PRO A 273 -9.57 -21.32 -15.50
C PRO A 273 -10.86 -22.12 -15.59
N GLU A 274 -10.89 -23.17 -16.40
CA GLU A 274 -12.11 -23.96 -16.65
C GLU A 274 -12.61 -24.63 -15.36
N THR A 275 -11.69 -25.01 -14.47
CA THR A 275 -12.03 -25.70 -13.21
C THR A 275 -12.31 -24.70 -12.08
N VAL A 276 -13.17 -25.07 -11.16
CA VAL A 276 -13.50 -24.27 -9.96
C VAL A 276 -12.25 -24.05 -9.12
N GLU A 277 -11.41 -25.07 -8.97
CA GLU A 277 -10.16 -25.03 -8.23
C GLU A 277 -9.21 -24.00 -8.84
N GLY A 278 -9.04 -24.04 -10.16
CA GLY A 278 -8.20 -23.09 -10.89
C GLY A 278 -8.70 -21.65 -10.72
N ARG A 279 -10.03 -21.43 -10.77
CA ARG A 279 -10.61 -20.09 -10.57
C ARG A 279 -10.41 -19.58 -9.14
N LEU A 280 -10.53 -20.45 -8.13
CA LEU A 280 -10.27 -20.08 -6.74
C LEU A 280 -8.79 -19.68 -6.52
N ALA A 281 -7.85 -20.44 -7.08
CA ALA A 281 -6.42 -20.08 -7.07
C ALA A 281 -6.18 -18.75 -7.80
N TYR A 282 -6.81 -18.55 -8.95
CA TYR A 282 -6.74 -17.32 -9.73
C TYR A 282 -7.24 -16.10 -8.95
N TYR A 283 -8.37 -16.18 -8.23
CA TYR A 283 -8.87 -15.06 -7.42
C TYR A 283 -7.88 -14.63 -6.34
N ILE A 284 -7.21 -15.58 -5.72
CA ILE A 284 -6.15 -15.32 -4.75
C ILE A 284 -4.96 -14.64 -5.45
N LEU A 285 -4.50 -15.22 -6.57
CA LEU A 285 -3.36 -14.72 -7.32
C LEU A 285 -3.59 -13.28 -7.80
N GLU A 286 -4.75 -12.99 -8.37
CA GLU A 286 -5.10 -11.65 -8.89
C GLU A 286 -5.61 -10.68 -7.81
N GLY A 287 -5.81 -11.15 -6.57
CA GLY A 287 -6.30 -10.32 -5.46
C GLY A 287 -7.72 -9.79 -5.67
N THR A 288 -8.53 -10.45 -6.50
CA THR A 288 -9.91 -10.06 -6.81
C THR A 288 -10.93 -10.87 -6.04
N LYS A 289 -12.03 -10.24 -5.64
CA LYS A 289 -13.17 -10.90 -4.99
C LYS A 289 -14.35 -11.10 -5.95
N GLU A 290 -14.20 -10.64 -7.19
CA GLU A 290 -15.26 -10.76 -8.20
C GLU A 290 -15.43 -12.22 -8.61
N GLY A 291 -16.60 -12.80 -8.37
CA GLY A 291 -16.89 -14.22 -8.63
C GLY A 291 -16.50 -15.18 -7.49
N LEU A 292 -15.67 -14.78 -6.54
CA LEU A 292 -15.14 -15.63 -5.46
C LEU A 292 -16.23 -16.40 -4.72
N ILE A 293 -17.27 -15.73 -4.24
CA ILE A 293 -18.31 -16.35 -3.42
C ILE A 293 -19.11 -17.38 -4.23
N ALA A 294 -19.42 -17.09 -5.48
CA ALA A 294 -20.14 -18.03 -6.34
C ALA A 294 -19.34 -19.33 -6.57
N ASP A 295 -18.03 -19.20 -6.81
CA ASP A 295 -17.17 -20.35 -7.01
C ASP A 295 -16.86 -21.10 -5.70
N LEU A 296 -16.85 -20.43 -4.54
CA LEU A 296 -16.78 -21.11 -3.24
C LEU A 296 -18.01 -21.98 -2.98
N GLU A 297 -19.22 -21.51 -3.35
CA GLU A 297 -20.43 -22.33 -3.26
C GLU A 297 -20.37 -23.55 -4.20
N LEU A 298 -19.88 -23.39 -5.44
CA LEU A 298 -19.66 -24.51 -6.34
C LEU A 298 -18.59 -25.47 -5.81
N ALA A 299 -17.53 -24.98 -5.23
CA ALA A 299 -16.49 -25.81 -4.63
C ALA A 299 -17.03 -26.65 -3.46
N ARG A 300 -17.96 -26.10 -2.67
CA ARG A 300 -18.62 -26.86 -1.58
C ARG A 300 -19.49 -28.02 -2.06
N GLU A 301 -19.94 -28.01 -3.30
CA GLU A 301 -20.63 -29.14 -3.91
C GLU A 301 -19.66 -30.23 -4.39
N ILE A 302 -18.38 -29.87 -4.61
CA ILE A 302 -17.31 -30.75 -5.12
C ILE A 302 -16.50 -31.36 -3.98
N PHE A 303 -16.19 -30.55 -2.96
CA PHE A 303 -15.38 -30.97 -1.82
C PHE A 303 -16.25 -31.36 -0.61
N ASP A 304 -15.99 -32.52 -0.02
CA ASP A 304 -16.74 -32.98 1.16
C ASP A 304 -16.50 -32.12 2.40
N ASN A 305 -15.30 -31.46 2.50
CA ASN A 305 -14.92 -30.63 3.64
C ASN A 305 -14.46 -29.25 3.19
N PRO A 306 -15.03 -28.16 3.74
CA PRO A 306 -14.55 -26.79 3.46
C PRO A 306 -13.05 -26.57 3.70
N LEU A 307 -12.42 -27.32 4.61
CA LEU A 307 -10.98 -27.27 4.84
C LEU A 307 -10.17 -27.72 3.62
N ASP A 308 -10.69 -28.62 2.79
CA ASP A 308 -10.00 -29.10 1.60
C ASP A 308 -9.96 -28.01 0.52
N ILE A 309 -10.98 -27.13 0.46
CA ILE A 309 -10.99 -25.95 -0.40
C ILE A 309 -9.90 -24.95 0.04
N ILE A 310 -9.74 -24.78 1.36
CA ILE A 310 -8.73 -23.87 1.91
C ILE A 310 -7.33 -24.44 1.66
N ASN A 311 -7.09 -25.69 2.04
CA ASN A 311 -5.78 -26.34 1.98
C ASN A 311 -5.35 -26.73 0.55
N GLY A 312 -6.29 -26.83 -0.38
CA GLY A 312 -6.05 -27.05 -1.80
C GLY A 312 -5.99 -25.73 -2.58
N PRO A 313 -7.02 -25.43 -3.39
CA PRO A 313 -6.97 -24.35 -4.38
C PRO A 313 -6.65 -22.97 -3.81
N LEU A 314 -7.14 -22.61 -2.62
CA LEU A 314 -6.85 -21.31 -2.04
C LEU A 314 -5.39 -21.20 -1.59
N MET A 315 -4.84 -22.25 -0.97
CA MET A 315 -3.42 -22.28 -0.57
C MET A 315 -2.47 -22.40 -1.78
N GLU A 316 -2.87 -23.06 -2.85
CA GLU A 316 -2.10 -23.07 -4.10
C GLU A 316 -1.95 -21.66 -4.67
N GLY A 317 -3.03 -20.88 -4.69
CA GLY A 317 -2.99 -19.47 -5.09
C GLY A 317 -2.04 -18.65 -4.18
N MET A 318 -2.11 -18.81 -2.86
CA MET A 318 -1.20 -18.14 -1.92
C MET A 318 0.25 -18.57 -2.06
N ALA A 319 0.51 -19.85 -2.37
CA ALA A 319 1.86 -20.34 -2.62
C ALA A 319 2.48 -19.67 -3.86
N GLU A 320 1.69 -19.49 -4.92
CA GLU A 320 2.14 -18.78 -6.13
C GLU A 320 2.37 -17.28 -5.85
N VAL A 321 1.50 -16.62 -5.09
CA VAL A 321 1.72 -15.25 -4.60
C VAL A 321 3.06 -15.16 -3.84
N GLY A 322 3.34 -16.11 -2.95
CA GLY A 322 4.59 -16.18 -2.21
C GLY A 322 5.81 -16.36 -3.10
N ARG A 323 5.71 -17.21 -4.14
CA ARG A 323 6.78 -17.42 -5.13
C ARG A 323 7.06 -16.14 -5.92
N LEU A 324 6.02 -15.52 -6.48
CA LEU A 324 6.14 -14.29 -7.26
C LEU A 324 6.70 -13.13 -6.43
N PHE A 325 6.29 -13.02 -5.16
CA PHE A 325 6.84 -12.02 -4.24
C PHE A 325 8.33 -12.27 -3.96
N ASN A 326 8.74 -13.53 -3.73
CA ASN A 326 10.14 -13.87 -3.52
C ASN A 326 11.01 -13.63 -4.77
N ASP A 327 10.40 -13.75 -5.96
CA ASP A 327 11.04 -13.46 -7.24
C ASP A 327 11.01 -11.96 -7.61
N ASN A 328 10.57 -11.09 -6.66
CA ASN A 328 10.39 -9.65 -6.85
C ASN A 328 9.42 -9.28 -7.99
N GLN A 329 8.46 -10.12 -8.30
CA GLN A 329 7.43 -9.87 -9.32
C GLN A 329 6.13 -9.30 -8.75
N LEU A 330 5.97 -9.28 -7.43
CA LEU A 330 4.86 -8.65 -6.72
C LEU A 330 5.40 -7.63 -5.71
N ILE A 331 4.64 -6.56 -5.51
CA ILE A 331 4.87 -5.61 -4.42
C ILE A 331 4.07 -6.01 -3.17
N VAL A 332 4.45 -5.48 -2.00
CA VAL A 332 3.81 -5.80 -0.72
C VAL A 332 2.29 -5.53 -0.75
N ALA A 333 1.86 -4.44 -1.39
CA ALA A 333 0.44 -4.10 -1.51
C ALA A 333 -0.37 -5.19 -2.23
N GLU A 334 0.18 -5.82 -3.27
CA GLU A 334 -0.46 -6.90 -4.02
C GLU A 334 -0.57 -8.18 -3.18
N VAL A 335 0.47 -8.50 -2.40
CA VAL A 335 0.43 -9.60 -1.43
C VAL A 335 -0.68 -9.39 -0.38
N LEU A 336 -0.82 -8.15 0.13
CA LEU A 336 -1.88 -7.80 1.08
C LEU A 336 -3.28 -7.91 0.45
N GLN A 337 -3.44 -7.55 -0.82
CA GLN A 337 -4.70 -7.77 -1.54
C GLN A 337 -5.05 -9.25 -1.64
N SER A 338 -4.11 -10.09 -2.04
CA SER A 338 -4.27 -11.55 -2.09
C SER A 338 -4.63 -12.14 -0.72
N ALA A 339 -3.95 -11.71 0.35
CA ALA A 339 -4.28 -12.10 1.72
C ALA A 339 -5.71 -11.65 2.12
N GLY A 340 -6.15 -10.47 1.65
CA GLY A 340 -7.51 -9.97 1.85
C GLY A 340 -8.58 -10.80 1.13
N VAL A 341 -8.27 -11.39 -0.03
CA VAL A 341 -9.14 -12.34 -0.75
C VAL A 341 -9.19 -13.67 0.01
N MET A 342 -8.03 -14.19 0.42
CA MET A 342 -7.93 -15.41 1.24
C MET A 342 -8.77 -15.29 2.52
N LYS A 343 -8.64 -14.19 3.25
CA LYS A 343 -9.43 -13.90 4.44
C LYS A 343 -10.94 -13.89 4.16
N ALA A 344 -11.37 -13.30 3.05
CA ALA A 344 -12.76 -13.26 2.65
C ALA A 344 -13.30 -14.68 2.32
N ALA A 345 -12.51 -15.50 1.62
CA ALA A 345 -12.84 -16.87 1.30
C ALA A 345 -12.99 -17.74 2.56
N VAL A 346 -12.04 -17.66 3.47
CA VAL A 346 -12.08 -18.39 4.75
C VAL A 346 -13.27 -17.97 5.59
N ALA A 347 -13.53 -16.66 5.73
CA ALA A 347 -14.69 -16.17 6.49
C ALA A 347 -16.02 -16.64 5.90
N HIS A 348 -16.09 -16.82 4.58
CA HIS A 348 -17.27 -17.38 3.92
C HIS A 348 -17.40 -18.89 4.21
N LEU A 349 -16.32 -19.65 4.17
CA LEU A 349 -16.31 -21.08 4.41
C LEU A 349 -16.51 -21.44 5.89
N GLU A 350 -16.07 -20.59 6.81
CA GLU A 350 -16.14 -20.81 8.27
C GLU A 350 -17.56 -21.07 8.76
N GLN A 351 -18.57 -20.46 8.17
CA GLN A 351 -19.98 -20.67 8.52
C GLN A 351 -20.49 -22.10 8.23
N TYR A 352 -19.79 -22.85 7.38
CA TYR A 352 -20.11 -24.22 6.97
C TYR A 352 -19.19 -25.25 7.62
N MET A 353 -18.18 -24.80 8.37
CA MET A 353 -17.41 -25.70 9.20
C MET A 353 -18.23 -26.07 10.43
N GLU A 354 -18.46 -27.37 10.64
CA GLU A 354 -19.07 -27.81 11.88
C GLU A 354 -18.21 -27.31 13.04
N ARG A 355 -18.80 -26.54 13.93
CA ARG A 355 -18.23 -26.28 15.25
C ARG A 355 -18.30 -27.56 16.04
N SER A 356 -17.47 -28.51 15.72
CA SER A 356 -17.19 -29.60 16.65
C SER A 356 -16.43 -28.97 17.80
N GLU A 357 -17.01 -28.99 18.98
CA GLU A 357 -16.32 -28.62 20.22
C GLU A 357 -15.05 -29.47 20.44
N GLU A 358 -14.76 -30.40 19.54
CA GLU A 358 -13.63 -31.33 19.51
C GLU A 358 -12.81 -31.29 18.21
N SER A 359 -12.97 -30.35 17.28
CA SER A 359 -11.96 -30.22 16.23
C SER A 359 -10.70 -29.68 16.89
N ALA A 360 -9.83 -30.59 17.28
CA ALA A 360 -8.54 -30.32 17.82
C ALA A 360 -7.84 -29.30 16.88
N SER A 361 -7.62 -28.09 17.37
CA SER A 361 -6.71 -27.15 16.74
C SER A 361 -5.45 -27.93 16.35
N LYS A 362 -4.94 -27.79 15.12
CA LYS A 362 -3.70 -28.43 14.68
C LYS A 362 -2.52 -28.10 15.58
N GLY A 363 -2.69 -27.12 16.45
CA GLY A 363 -1.74 -26.62 17.43
C GLY A 363 -2.02 -25.16 17.77
N LYS A 364 -1.42 -24.68 18.84
CA LYS A 364 -1.49 -23.30 19.28
C LYS A 364 -0.12 -22.61 19.13
N MET A 365 -0.09 -21.45 18.55
CA MET A 365 1.09 -20.59 18.41
C MET A 365 0.92 -19.30 19.21
N VAL A 366 1.99 -18.90 19.90
CA VAL A 366 2.15 -17.51 20.35
C VAL A 366 3.05 -16.79 19.34
N LEU A 367 2.59 -15.67 18.80
CA LEU A 367 3.27 -14.93 17.73
C LEU A 367 3.54 -13.49 18.18
N ALA A 368 4.74 -12.98 17.94
CA ALA A 368 5.11 -11.62 18.32
C ALA A 368 6.21 -11.04 17.43
N THR A 369 6.19 -9.71 17.25
CA THR A 369 7.36 -8.96 16.79
C THR A 369 8.23 -8.61 17.99
N VAL A 370 9.52 -8.94 17.92
CA VAL A 370 10.45 -8.85 19.04
C VAL A 370 10.68 -7.41 19.52
N LYS A 371 11.21 -7.27 20.73
CA LYS A 371 11.52 -6.00 21.39
C LYS A 371 12.29 -5.06 20.47
N GLY A 372 11.78 -3.83 20.36
CA GLY A 372 12.41 -2.75 19.60
C GLY A 372 12.15 -2.79 18.09
N ASP A 373 11.39 -3.77 17.61
CA ASP A 373 10.95 -3.84 16.21
C ASP A 373 9.44 -3.53 16.09
N VAL A 374 9.08 -2.77 15.07
CA VAL A 374 7.71 -2.31 14.79
C VAL A 374 7.10 -2.94 13.53
N HIS A 375 7.91 -3.73 12.79
CA HIS A 375 7.49 -4.29 11.53
C HIS A 375 6.57 -5.49 11.76
N ASP A 376 5.30 -5.33 11.48
CA ASP A 376 4.25 -6.32 11.75
C ASP A 376 3.69 -7.01 10.50
N ILE A 377 3.97 -6.49 9.29
CA ILE A 377 3.41 -7.02 8.03
C ILE A 377 3.69 -8.52 7.88
N GLY A 378 4.96 -8.92 8.04
CA GLY A 378 5.35 -10.34 7.96
C GLY A 378 4.71 -11.19 9.06
N LYS A 379 4.60 -10.66 10.27
CA LYS A 379 3.94 -11.30 11.42
C LYS A 379 2.44 -11.51 11.14
N ASN A 380 1.76 -10.46 10.67
CA ASN A 380 0.32 -10.51 10.35
C ASN A 380 0.03 -11.50 9.21
N LEU A 381 0.93 -11.60 8.23
CA LEU A 381 0.82 -12.59 7.16
C LEU A 381 0.94 -14.03 7.70
N VAL A 382 1.87 -14.29 8.62
CA VAL A 382 2.03 -15.59 9.28
C VAL A 382 0.80 -15.92 10.12
N ASP A 383 0.24 -14.95 10.86
CA ASP A 383 -1.02 -15.14 11.61
C ASP A 383 -2.16 -15.55 10.68
N ILE A 384 -2.38 -14.80 9.60
CA ILE A 384 -3.43 -15.10 8.60
C ILE A 384 -3.26 -16.52 8.05
N ILE A 385 -2.05 -16.89 7.63
CA ILE A 385 -1.78 -18.19 7.03
C ILE A 385 -2.02 -19.33 8.04
N LEU A 386 -1.50 -19.21 9.25
CA LEU A 386 -1.62 -20.28 10.26
C LEU A 386 -3.06 -20.40 10.79
N SER A 387 -3.71 -19.27 11.07
CA SER A 387 -5.11 -19.24 11.50
C SER A 387 -6.02 -19.90 10.45
N ASN A 388 -5.77 -19.60 9.16
CA ASN A 388 -6.51 -20.21 8.05
C ASN A 388 -6.21 -21.71 7.86
N ASN A 389 -5.08 -22.18 8.36
CA ASN A 389 -4.69 -23.59 8.34
C ASN A 389 -5.11 -24.38 9.61
N GLY A 390 -5.96 -23.81 10.45
CA GLY A 390 -6.50 -24.48 11.62
C GLY A 390 -5.62 -24.45 12.87
N PHE A 391 -4.60 -23.56 12.90
CA PHE A 391 -3.83 -23.28 14.12
C PHE A 391 -4.52 -22.16 14.91
N LYS A 392 -4.45 -22.25 16.23
CA LYS A 392 -4.85 -21.14 17.10
C LYS A 392 -3.67 -20.19 17.30
N VAL A 393 -3.71 -19.00 16.70
CA VAL A 393 -2.67 -18.00 16.87
C VAL A 393 -3.07 -17.00 17.97
N VAL A 394 -2.15 -16.77 18.89
CA VAL A 394 -2.24 -15.75 19.92
C VAL A 394 -1.22 -14.68 19.57
N ASP A 395 -1.67 -13.63 18.88
CA ASP A 395 -0.83 -12.51 18.47
C ASP A 395 -0.66 -11.52 19.63
N LEU A 396 0.60 -11.31 20.06
CA LEU A 396 0.95 -10.37 21.13
C LEU A 396 1.28 -8.97 20.60
N GLY A 397 1.29 -8.76 19.28
CA GLY A 397 1.60 -7.48 18.68
C GLY A 397 3.08 -7.24 18.43
N ILE A 398 3.49 -5.97 18.53
CA ILE A 398 4.84 -5.49 18.23
C ILE A 398 5.60 -5.08 19.49
N LYS A 399 6.94 -5.00 19.38
CA LYS A 399 7.86 -4.59 20.50
C LYS A 399 7.75 -5.45 21.75
N VAL A 400 7.32 -6.68 21.62
CA VAL A 400 7.06 -7.58 22.74
C VAL A 400 8.37 -7.97 23.41
N THR A 401 8.43 -7.80 24.71
CA THR A 401 9.62 -8.13 25.50
C THR A 401 9.71 -9.63 25.80
N PRO A 402 10.90 -10.19 26.08
CA PRO A 402 11.04 -11.59 26.49
C PRO A 402 10.20 -11.94 27.73
N ALA A 403 10.05 -11.02 28.68
CA ALA A 403 9.25 -11.25 29.88
C ALA A 403 7.76 -11.41 29.55
N GLU A 404 7.20 -10.58 28.67
CA GLU A 404 5.82 -10.69 28.20
C GLU A 404 5.58 -11.99 27.41
N LEU A 405 6.57 -12.41 26.60
CA LEU A 405 6.53 -13.69 25.89
C LEU A 405 6.51 -14.87 26.87
N ILE A 406 7.36 -14.85 27.89
CA ILE A 406 7.42 -15.90 28.93
C ILE A 406 6.07 -15.99 29.67
N GLU A 407 5.49 -14.86 30.03
CA GLU A 407 4.16 -14.82 30.69
C GLU A 407 3.09 -15.38 29.79
N ALA A 408 3.07 -14.98 28.50
CA ALA A 408 2.11 -15.48 27.52
C ALA A 408 2.28 -16.99 27.30
N ILE A 409 3.49 -17.51 27.18
CA ILE A 409 3.76 -18.95 27.03
C ILE A 409 3.23 -19.74 28.21
N ARG A 410 3.47 -19.28 29.44
CA ARG A 410 2.98 -19.94 30.66
C ARG A 410 1.45 -19.94 30.77
N ARG A 411 0.82 -18.85 30.34
CA ARG A 411 -0.65 -18.71 30.33
C ARG A 411 -1.29 -19.53 29.23
N GLU A 412 -0.79 -19.40 28.01
CA GLU A 412 -1.40 -19.94 26.80
C GLU A 412 -1.01 -21.39 26.53
N LYS A 413 0.13 -21.84 27.02
CA LYS A 413 0.74 -23.17 26.79
C LYS A 413 0.74 -23.52 25.30
N PRO A 414 1.43 -22.73 24.46
CA PRO A 414 1.46 -22.97 23.02
C PRO A 414 2.32 -24.19 22.69
N ASP A 415 2.05 -24.79 21.53
CA ASP A 415 2.87 -25.86 20.96
C ASP A 415 4.18 -25.31 20.36
N PHE A 416 4.17 -24.05 19.90
CA PHE A 416 5.35 -23.36 19.39
C PHE A 416 5.19 -21.85 19.46
N VAL A 417 6.32 -21.13 19.35
CA VAL A 417 6.37 -19.67 19.40
C VAL A 417 6.96 -19.13 18.12
N GLY A 418 6.35 -18.06 17.57
CA GLY A 418 6.84 -17.34 16.40
C GLY A 418 7.41 -15.99 16.80
N LEU A 419 8.65 -15.72 16.40
CA LEU A 419 9.33 -14.45 16.57
C LEU A 419 9.54 -13.81 15.21
N SER A 420 9.03 -12.59 15.04
CA SER A 420 9.18 -11.79 13.82
C SER A 420 10.08 -10.58 14.07
N GLY A 421 10.84 -10.19 13.04
CA GLY A 421 11.64 -8.97 13.07
C GLY A 421 12.32 -8.70 11.74
N LEU A 422 12.38 -7.44 11.32
CA LEU A 422 12.93 -7.03 10.02
C LEU A 422 14.41 -6.61 10.10
N LEU A 423 14.83 -6.01 11.22
CA LEU A 423 16.14 -5.40 11.38
C LEU A 423 17.21 -6.39 11.84
N VAL A 424 18.48 -6.10 11.53
CA VAL A 424 19.62 -6.90 12.06
C VAL A 424 19.61 -6.93 13.60
N LYS A 425 19.24 -5.82 14.24
CA LYS A 425 19.07 -5.75 15.70
C LYS A 425 17.98 -6.69 16.22
N SER A 426 16.94 -6.92 15.42
CA SER A 426 15.85 -7.84 15.78
C SER A 426 16.30 -9.29 15.80
N ALA A 427 17.20 -9.69 14.90
CA ALA A 427 17.81 -11.02 14.94
C ALA A 427 18.59 -11.24 16.27
N GLN A 428 19.30 -10.22 16.74
CA GLN A 428 19.97 -10.28 18.05
C GLN A 428 18.98 -10.40 19.21
N GLN A 429 17.85 -9.69 19.14
CA GLN A 429 16.78 -9.81 20.14
C GLN A 429 16.13 -11.20 20.15
N MET A 430 16.03 -11.87 19.01
CA MET A 430 15.54 -13.27 18.95
C MET A 430 16.49 -14.22 19.68
N VAL A 431 17.81 -14.02 19.52
CA VAL A 431 18.82 -14.81 20.25
C VAL A 431 18.72 -14.58 21.76
N LEU A 432 18.62 -13.31 22.19
CA LEU A 432 18.44 -12.97 23.62
C LEU A 432 17.14 -13.56 24.18
N THR A 433 16.04 -13.47 23.42
CA THR A 433 14.76 -14.07 23.82
C THR A 433 14.86 -15.59 24.00
N ALA A 434 15.59 -16.28 23.12
CA ALA A 434 15.82 -17.73 23.25
C ALA A 434 16.69 -18.06 24.51
N GLN A 435 17.66 -17.19 24.87
CA GLN A 435 18.43 -17.33 26.09
C GLN A 435 17.55 -17.14 27.33
N ASP A 436 16.72 -16.11 27.36
CA ASP A 436 15.78 -15.84 28.44
C ASP A 436 14.76 -16.99 28.60
N PHE A 437 14.32 -17.63 27.53
CA PHE A 437 13.46 -18.82 27.58
C PHE A 437 14.17 -19.97 28.24
N LYS A 438 15.44 -20.20 27.91
CA LYS A 438 16.25 -21.24 28.53
C LYS A 438 16.46 -20.99 30.04
N GLU A 439 16.72 -19.73 30.43
CA GLU A 439 16.85 -19.35 31.85
C GLU A 439 15.54 -19.49 32.63
N ALA A 440 14.40 -19.31 31.94
CA ALA A 440 13.06 -19.45 32.52
C ALA A 440 12.53 -20.91 32.51
N ASP A 441 13.36 -21.90 32.08
CA ASP A 441 13.03 -23.31 31.94
C ASP A 441 11.84 -23.54 31.01
N ILE A 442 11.83 -22.81 29.86
CA ILE A 442 10.82 -22.94 28.80
C ILE A 442 11.43 -23.74 27.64
N ASP A 443 10.87 -24.92 27.41
CA ASP A 443 11.24 -25.81 26.31
C ASP A 443 10.09 -25.88 25.30
N VAL A 444 9.96 -24.81 24.47
CA VAL A 444 8.98 -24.72 23.42
C VAL A 444 9.68 -24.45 22.08
N PRO A 445 9.31 -25.10 20.97
CA PRO A 445 9.90 -24.84 19.67
C PRO A 445 9.73 -23.36 19.26
N ILE A 446 10.81 -22.75 18.75
CA ILE A 446 10.82 -21.36 18.32
C ILE A 446 10.96 -21.34 16.79
N MET A 447 10.03 -20.67 16.13
CA MET A 447 10.11 -20.29 14.73
C MET A 447 10.55 -18.85 14.63
N VAL A 448 11.48 -18.54 13.74
CA VAL A 448 11.97 -17.18 13.51
C VAL A 448 11.74 -16.78 12.06
N GLY A 449 11.30 -15.54 11.85
CA GLY A 449 11.03 -14.99 10.53
C GLY A 449 11.42 -13.52 10.42
N GLY A 450 11.88 -13.11 9.23
CA GLY A 450 12.21 -11.73 8.92
C GLY A 450 13.32 -11.60 7.88
N ALA A 451 13.35 -10.44 7.19
CA ALA A 451 14.26 -10.20 6.06
C ALA A 451 15.75 -10.21 6.43
N ALA A 452 16.09 -9.92 7.70
CA ALA A 452 17.48 -9.95 8.17
C ALA A 452 18.00 -11.36 8.48
N LEU A 453 17.16 -12.39 8.40
CA LEU A 453 17.53 -13.77 8.69
C LEU A 453 17.98 -14.48 7.41
N SER A 454 19.12 -15.16 7.48
CA SER A 454 19.62 -16.02 6.41
C SER A 454 19.59 -17.49 6.83
N ARG A 455 19.51 -18.43 5.88
CA ARG A 455 19.55 -19.88 6.12
C ARG A 455 20.94 -20.40 6.50
N ARG A 456 21.80 -19.55 7.08
CA ARG A 456 23.12 -19.96 7.55
C ARG A 456 23.17 -20.14 9.04
#